data_f0b4470382c09cdbf2bfdd8ab51660be
#
_entry.id   f0b4470382c09cdbf2bfdd8ab51660be
#
_cell.length_a   1.000
_cell.length_b   1.000
_cell.length_c   1.000
_cell.angle_alpha   90.00
_cell.angle_beta   90.00
_cell.angle_gamma   90.00
#
_symmetry.space_group_name_H-M   'P 1'
#
loop_
_entity.id
_entity.type
_entity.pdbx_description
1 polymer ?
#
loop_
_entity_poly.entity_id
_entity_poly.type
_entity_poly.pdbx_seq_one_letter_code
_entity_poly.pdbx_strand_id
1 'polypeptide(L)'
;YRFSWHIWKEHHTLLFLLPATHKTEDSFCRCYQRAGGKMQADIYLLVPHKDFSATPQSILLHEVGHMINLALTGTMEVQPDDFQVVSALLHLDLNGVDRKEFFAHCFAMSLLIEPELTSADPFTMVPKTDKTIFRSYFTYKLKTAE
;
A
#
# COMPACT_ATOMS: atom_id res chain seq x y z
N TYR A 1 -8.17 -12.23 1.99
CA TYR A 1 -6.74 -12.63 2.01
C TYR A 1 -6.31 -13.56 0.87
N ARG A 2 -7.19 -14.34 0.26
CA ARG A 2 -6.85 -15.18 -0.89
C ARG A 2 -6.40 -14.38 -2.11
N PHE A 3 -6.91 -13.18 -2.24
CA PHE A 3 -6.74 -12.35 -3.42
C PHE A 3 -5.38 -11.65 -3.49
N SER A 4 -4.90 -11.05 -2.40
CA SER A 4 -3.54 -10.48 -2.36
C SER A 4 -2.47 -11.53 -2.67
N TRP A 5 -2.74 -12.79 -2.30
CA TRP A 5 -1.89 -13.93 -2.64
C TRP A 5 -1.89 -14.25 -4.13
N HIS A 6 -3.03 -14.12 -4.81
CA HIS A 6 -3.14 -14.37 -6.25
C HIS A 6 -2.37 -13.31 -7.04
N ILE A 7 -2.58 -12.04 -6.74
CA ILE A 7 -1.81 -10.94 -7.34
C ILE A 7 -0.32 -11.11 -7.07
N TRP A 8 0.05 -11.43 -5.85
CA TRP A 8 1.43 -11.71 -5.49
C TRP A 8 2.06 -12.77 -6.37
N LYS A 9 1.34 -13.87 -6.58
CA LYS A 9 1.79 -15.01 -7.38
C LYS A 9 1.83 -14.66 -8.88
N GLU A 10 0.84 -13.96 -9.41
CA GLU A 10 0.79 -13.56 -10.82
C GLU A 10 1.91 -12.59 -11.20
N HIS A 11 2.21 -11.65 -10.31
CA HIS A 11 3.28 -10.67 -10.53
C HIS A 11 4.66 -11.18 -10.10
N HIS A 12 4.76 -12.44 -9.65
CA HIS A 12 6.01 -13.02 -9.17
C HIS A 12 6.76 -12.11 -8.19
N THR A 13 6.02 -11.43 -7.32
CA THR A 13 6.57 -10.50 -6.34
C THR A 13 7.51 -11.21 -5.38
N LEU A 14 8.70 -10.68 -5.22
CA LEU A 14 9.68 -11.16 -4.24
C LEU A 14 9.67 -10.24 -3.01
N LEU A 15 9.77 -10.84 -1.85
CA LEU A 15 9.96 -10.15 -0.58
C LEU A 15 11.40 -10.34 -0.12
N PHE A 16 12.13 -9.25 0.00
CA PHE A 16 13.48 -9.21 0.53
C PHE A 16 13.45 -8.65 1.95
N LEU A 17 14.02 -9.39 2.89
CA LEU A 17 14.29 -8.91 4.24
C LEU A 17 15.75 -8.48 4.31
N LEU A 18 15.99 -7.20 4.52
CA LEU A 18 17.33 -6.61 4.54
C LEU A 18 17.60 -5.97 5.90
N PRO A 19 18.85 -6.05 6.41
CA PRO A 19 19.22 -5.30 7.59
C PRO A 19 19.24 -3.81 7.28
N ALA A 20 18.61 -3.00 8.13
CA ALA A 20 18.74 -1.55 8.05
C ALA A 20 20.15 -1.15 8.53
N THR A 21 20.94 -0.54 7.64
CA THR A 21 22.32 -0.10 7.93
C THR A 21 22.39 1.35 8.38
N HIS A 22 21.43 2.18 7.95
CA HIS A 22 21.33 3.60 8.25
C HIS A 22 19.95 3.99 8.81
N LYS A 23 19.94 5.05 9.63
CA LYS A 23 18.70 5.57 10.25
C LYS A 23 17.70 6.18 9.27
N THR A 24 18.12 6.47 8.05
CA THR A 24 17.32 7.15 7.01
C THR A 24 16.82 6.20 5.92
N GLU A 25 17.12 4.91 6.04
CA GLU A 25 16.67 3.93 5.06
C GLU A 25 15.25 3.47 5.39
N ASP A 26 14.35 3.65 4.44
CA ASP A 26 12.98 3.16 4.51
C ASP A 26 12.80 1.90 3.69
N SER A 27 11.83 1.07 4.08
CA SER A 27 11.33 -0.01 3.24
C SER A 27 10.72 0.56 1.97
N PHE A 28 10.75 -0.18 0.88
CA PHE A 28 10.23 0.30 -0.39
C PHE A 28 9.75 -0.84 -1.30
N CYS A 29 8.82 -0.50 -2.19
CA CYS A 29 8.41 -1.33 -3.30
C CYS A 29 9.08 -0.84 -4.58
N ARG A 30 9.74 -1.74 -5.29
CA ARG A 30 10.40 -1.45 -6.56
C ARG A 30 9.62 -2.06 -7.70
N CYS A 31 9.17 -1.22 -8.62
CA CYS A 31 8.53 -1.63 -9.86
C CYS A 31 9.53 -1.61 -11.01
N TYR A 32 9.49 -2.63 -11.85
CA TYR A 32 10.31 -2.72 -13.06
C TYR A 32 9.63 -3.56 -14.14
N GLN A 33 10.02 -3.32 -15.38
CA GLN A 33 9.53 -4.07 -16.51
C GLN A 33 10.44 -5.26 -16.79
N ARG A 34 9.86 -6.46 -16.86
CA ARG A 34 10.57 -7.67 -17.28
C ARG A 34 10.69 -7.77 -18.80
N ALA A 35 11.63 -8.62 -19.26
CA ALA A 35 11.66 -9.07 -20.64
C ALA A 35 10.27 -9.63 -21.02
N GLY A 36 9.67 -9.12 -22.10
CA GLY A 36 8.29 -9.45 -22.48
C GLY A 36 7.23 -8.43 -22.07
N GLY A 37 7.62 -7.30 -21.48
CA GLY A 37 6.74 -6.16 -21.19
C GLY A 37 5.91 -6.25 -19.92
N LYS A 38 5.96 -7.38 -19.19
CA LYS A 38 5.23 -7.52 -17.93
C LYS A 38 5.87 -6.69 -16.82
N MET A 39 5.04 -5.94 -16.11
CA MET A 39 5.46 -5.22 -14.92
C MET A 39 5.59 -6.18 -13.73
N GLN A 40 6.61 -5.99 -12.93
CA GLN A 40 6.85 -6.72 -11.69
C GLN A 40 7.12 -5.72 -10.56
N ALA A 41 6.66 -6.06 -9.38
CA ALA A 41 6.99 -5.34 -8.15
C ALA A 41 7.70 -6.27 -7.18
N ASP A 42 8.80 -5.81 -6.59
CA ASP A 42 9.48 -6.49 -5.49
C ASP A 42 9.44 -5.59 -4.25
N ILE A 43 9.28 -6.20 -3.09
CA ILE A 43 9.20 -5.51 -1.80
C ILE A 43 10.50 -5.71 -1.04
N TYR A 44 11.08 -4.62 -0.58
CA TYR A 44 12.27 -4.59 0.25
C TYR A 44 11.90 -4.09 1.64
N LEU A 45 11.83 -5.00 2.60
CA LEU A 45 11.53 -4.71 3.99
C LEU A 45 12.83 -4.60 4.79
N LEU A 46 13.09 -3.41 5.33
CA LEU A 46 14.26 -3.15 6.16
C LEU A 46 13.96 -3.46 7.62
N VAL A 47 14.77 -4.31 8.24
CA VAL A 47 14.58 -4.79 9.62
C VAL A 47 15.89 -4.66 10.41
N PRO A 48 15.88 -4.14 11.65
CA PRO A 48 14.75 -3.48 12.30
C PRO A 48 14.51 -2.08 11.74
N HIS A 49 13.24 -1.73 11.61
CA HIS A 49 12.88 -0.35 11.31
C HIS A 49 13.10 0.47 12.57
N LYS A 50 13.95 1.49 12.51
CA LYS A 50 14.32 2.27 13.72
C LYS A 50 13.29 3.29 14.13
N ASP A 51 12.39 3.66 13.23
CA ASP A 51 11.28 4.52 13.54
C ASP A 51 10.12 3.65 14.02
N PHE A 52 10.06 3.46 15.33
CA PHE A 52 9.14 2.54 16.01
C PHE A 52 7.66 2.99 16.00
N SER A 53 7.35 4.02 15.26
CA SER A 53 5.97 4.47 15.10
C SER A 53 5.13 3.55 14.21
N ALA A 54 5.78 2.75 13.36
CA ALA A 54 5.11 1.80 12.48
C ALA A 54 5.53 0.35 12.83
N THR A 55 4.57 -0.56 12.86
CA THR A 55 4.87 -1.98 13.03
C THR A 55 5.40 -2.59 11.73
N PRO A 56 6.20 -3.66 11.77
CA PRO A 56 6.64 -4.36 10.56
C PRO A 56 5.47 -4.78 9.66
N GLN A 57 4.33 -5.14 10.25
CA GLN A 57 3.12 -5.46 9.49
C GLN A 57 2.56 -4.26 8.75
N SER A 58 2.49 -3.08 9.38
CA SER A 58 1.98 -1.87 8.73
C SER A 58 2.86 -1.44 7.58
N ILE A 59 4.17 -1.53 7.73
CA ILE A 59 5.14 -1.23 6.68
C ILE A 59 4.97 -2.21 5.51
N LEU A 60 4.95 -3.51 5.80
CA LEU A 60 4.76 -4.53 4.76
C LEU A 60 3.44 -4.33 4.00
N LEU A 61 2.35 -4.06 4.70
CA LEU A 61 1.05 -3.84 4.07
C LEU A 61 1.03 -2.55 3.24
N HIS A 62 1.76 -1.52 3.63
CA HIS A 62 1.94 -0.31 2.83
C HIS A 62 2.65 -0.63 1.50
N GLU A 63 3.75 -1.36 1.54
CA GLU A 63 4.48 -1.77 0.32
C GLU A 63 3.64 -2.71 -0.56
N VAL A 64 2.84 -3.59 0.05
CA VAL A 64 1.84 -4.40 -0.68
C VAL A 64 0.80 -3.49 -1.35
N GLY A 65 0.43 -2.38 -0.74
CA GLY A 65 -0.45 -1.37 -1.33
C GLY A 65 0.08 -0.81 -2.66
N HIS A 66 1.37 -0.52 -2.75
CA HIS A 66 2.00 -0.13 -4.02
C HIS A 66 1.92 -1.23 -5.08
N MET A 67 2.16 -2.48 -4.70
CA MET A 67 2.00 -3.63 -5.60
C MET A 67 0.56 -3.77 -6.09
N ILE A 68 -0.43 -3.59 -5.22
CA ILE A 68 -1.85 -3.60 -5.59
C ILE A 68 -2.17 -2.46 -6.57
N ASN A 69 -1.63 -1.26 -6.32
CA ASN A 69 -1.79 -0.14 -7.25
C ASN A 69 -1.26 -0.49 -8.65
N LEU A 70 -0.06 -1.05 -8.72
CA LEU A 70 0.52 -1.53 -9.97
C LEU A 70 -0.39 -2.54 -10.67
N ALA A 71 -0.93 -3.50 -9.94
CA ALA A 71 -1.81 -4.54 -10.50
C ALA A 71 -3.12 -3.95 -11.06
N LEU A 72 -3.66 -2.90 -10.45
CA LEU A 72 -4.91 -2.27 -10.86
C LEU A 72 -4.74 -1.25 -12.00
N THR A 73 -3.61 -0.59 -12.10
CA THR A 73 -3.40 0.54 -13.02
C THR A 73 -2.32 0.29 -14.08
N GLY A 74 -1.49 -0.74 -13.89
CA GLY A 74 -0.31 -1.00 -14.71
C GLY A 74 0.89 -0.10 -14.37
N THR A 75 0.77 0.77 -13.38
CA THR A 75 1.84 1.67 -12.92
C THR A 75 1.71 1.95 -11.42
N MET A 76 2.79 2.36 -10.77
CA MET A 76 2.72 2.82 -9.37
C MET A 76 2.52 4.34 -9.25
N GLU A 77 2.58 5.08 -10.36
CA GLU A 77 2.59 6.55 -10.34
C GLU A 77 1.21 7.20 -10.27
N VAL A 78 0.16 6.45 -10.60
CA VAL A 78 -1.23 6.95 -10.58
C VAL A 78 -2.12 6.05 -9.74
N GLN A 79 -3.15 6.64 -9.17
CA GLN A 79 -4.21 5.90 -8.48
C GLN A 79 -5.29 5.45 -9.48
N PRO A 80 -6.05 4.38 -9.18
CA PRO A 80 -7.28 4.10 -9.91
C PRO A 80 -8.26 5.28 -9.86
N ASP A 81 -8.90 5.58 -10.98
CA ASP A 81 -9.83 6.73 -11.07
C ASP A 81 -10.98 6.64 -10.07
N ASP A 82 -11.53 5.47 -9.86
CA ASP A 82 -12.60 5.23 -8.91
C ASP A 82 -12.14 5.37 -7.44
N PHE A 83 -10.87 5.14 -7.13
CA PHE A 83 -10.30 5.45 -5.82
C PHE A 83 -10.26 6.97 -5.58
N GLN A 84 -9.95 7.74 -6.61
CA GLN A 84 -10.00 9.20 -6.53
C GLN A 84 -11.43 9.70 -6.24
N VAL A 85 -12.44 9.07 -6.86
CA VAL A 85 -13.85 9.38 -6.57
C VAL A 85 -14.19 9.07 -5.12
N VAL A 86 -13.79 7.92 -4.59
CA VAL A 86 -14.02 7.56 -3.18
C VAL A 86 -13.37 8.58 -2.24
N SER A 87 -12.12 8.97 -2.52
CA SER A 87 -11.41 9.96 -1.70
C SER A 87 -12.10 11.34 -1.73
N ALA A 88 -12.62 11.73 -2.89
CA ALA A 88 -13.36 12.99 -3.04
C ALA A 88 -14.71 12.96 -2.29
N LEU A 89 -15.42 11.84 -2.31
CA LEU A 89 -16.67 11.66 -1.58
C LEU A 89 -16.49 11.76 -0.05
N LEU A 90 -15.30 11.40 0.43
CA LEU A 90 -14.94 11.50 1.85
C LEU A 90 -14.48 12.91 2.26
N HIS A 91 -14.47 13.86 1.32
CA HIS A 91 -14.03 15.25 1.54
C HIS A 91 -12.63 15.36 2.16
N LEU A 92 -11.72 14.43 1.80
CA LEU A 92 -10.36 14.46 2.30
C LEU A 92 -9.56 15.56 1.62
N ASP A 93 -8.86 16.36 2.40
CA ASP A 93 -7.91 17.33 1.87
C ASP A 93 -6.60 16.64 1.50
N LEU A 94 -6.42 16.38 0.23
CA LEU A 94 -5.22 15.74 -0.32
C LEU A 94 -4.24 16.74 -0.95
N ASN A 95 -4.36 18.03 -0.64
CA ASN A 95 -3.43 19.05 -1.12
C ASN A 95 -2.01 18.78 -0.56
N GLY A 96 -1.04 18.65 -1.45
CA GLY A 96 0.34 18.38 -1.09
C GLY A 96 0.62 16.92 -0.65
N VAL A 97 -0.37 16.04 -0.69
CA VAL A 97 -0.21 14.62 -0.38
C VAL A 97 0.19 13.85 -1.64
N ASP A 98 1.24 13.04 -1.55
CA ASP A 98 1.58 12.11 -2.62
C ASP A 98 0.47 11.04 -2.72
N ARG A 99 -0.20 11.03 -3.86
CA ARG A 99 -1.39 10.20 -4.08
C ARG A 99 -1.09 8.71 -4.10
N LYS A 100 0.08 8.31 -4.57
CA LYS A 100 0.50 6.90 -4.57
C LYS A 100 0.76 6.41 -3.13
N GLU A 101 1.41 7.24 -2.32
CA GLU A 101 1.63 6.96 -0.91
C GLU A 101 0.31 6.90 -0.15
N PHE A 102 -0.60 7.83 -0.45
CA PHE A 102 -1.93 7.83 0.15
C PHE A 102 -2.73 6.56 -0.18
N PHE A 103 -2.68 6.08 -1.43
CA PHE A 103 -3.33 4.83 -1.83
C PHE A 103 -2.78 3.63 -1.05
N ALA A 104 -1.45 3.50 -1.01
CA ALA A 104 -0.77 2.42 -0.30
C ALA A 104 -1.10 2.45 1.20
N HIS A 105 -1.12 3.64 1.79
CA HIS A 105 -1.50 3.85 3.18
C HIS A 105 -2.95 3.44 3.46
N CYS A 106 -3.90 3.87 2.64
CA CYS A 106 -5.31 3.48 2.78
C CYS A 106 -5.51 1.96 2.65
N PHE A 107 -4.74 1.32 1.78
CA PHE A 107 -4.73 -0.14 1.68
C PHE A 107 -4.28 -0.78 3.00
N ALA A 108 -3.13 -0.37 3.52
CA ALA A 108 -2.61 -0.88 4.80
C ALA A 108 -3.62 -0.67 5.94
N MET A 109 -4.13 0.56 6.10
CA MET A 109 -5.13 0.88 7.12
C MET A 109 -6.40 0.04 7.01
N SER A 110 -6.85 -0.28 5.82
CA SER A 110 -8.06 -1.08 5.62
C SER A 110 -7.95 -2.50 6.17
N LEU A 111 -6.73 -3.01 6.34
CA LEU A 111 -6.43 -4.37 6.78
C LEU A 111 -5.98 -4.46 8.24
N LEU A 112 -5.43 -3.36 8.79
CA LEU A 112 -4.93 -3.35 10.15
C LEU A 112 -6.07 -3.30 11.17
N ILE A 113 -5.90 -4.06 12.26
CA ILE A 113 -6.77 -4.02 13.42
C ILE A 113 -6.21 -2.96 14.39
N GLU A 114 -7.06 -2.09 14.94
CA GLU A 114 -6.66 -1.27 16.07
C GLU A 114 -6.19 -2.18 17.24
N PRO A 115 -5.10 -1.90 17.89
CA PRO A 115 -4.32 -0.66 18.08
C PRO A 115 -3.04 -0.55 17.24
N GLU A 116 -2.91 -1.27 16.15
CA GLU A 116 -1.69 -1.31 15.33
C GLU A 116 -1.43 -0.02 14.54
N LEU A 117 -2.43 0.86 14.46
CA LEU A 117 -2.29 2.22 13.93
C LEU A 117 -1.70 3.10 15.04
N THR A 118 -0.45 3.45 14.88
CA THR A 118 0.20 4.35 15.84
C THR A 118 -0.16 5.80 15.57
N SER A 119 -0.07 6.63 16.61
CA SER A 119 -0.32 8.07 16.52
C SER A 119 0.66 8.86 15.66
N ALA A 120 1.72 8.22 15.20
CA ALA A 120 2.76 8.83 14.36
C ALA A 120 2.54 8.58 12.86
N ASP A 121 1.39 8.02 12.48
CA ASP A 121 0.99 7.87 11.11
C ASP A 121 0.92 9.25 10.42
N PRO A 122 1.72 9.52 9.36
CA PRO A 122 1.69 10.79 8.65
C PRO A 122 0.34 11.10 8.02
N PHE A 123 -0.53 10.10 7.90
CA PHE A 123 -1.86 10.22 7.35
C PHE A 123 -2.96 10.16 8.42
N THR A 124 -2.70 10.71 9.60
CA THR A 124 -3.68 10.81 10.71
C THR A 124 -4.98 11.54 10.34
N MET A 125 -5.00 12.18 9.16
CA MET A 125 -6.17 12.88 8.65
C MET A 125 -7.28 11.96 8.13
N VAL A 126 -7.03 10.65 7.96
CA VAL A 126 -8.09 9.72 7.55
C VAL A 126 -8.88 9.30 8.78
N PRO A 127 -10.15 9.74 8.93
CA PRO A 127 -10.96 9.37 10.07
C PRO A 127 -11.11 7.86 10.20
N LYS A 128 -11.18 7.36 11.42
CA LYS A 128 -11.39 5.92 11.69
C LYS A 128 -12.64 5.35 11.01
N THR A 129 -13.67 6.17 10.86
CA THR A 129 -14.92 5.81 10.16
C THR A 129 -14.70 5.49 8.69
N ASP A 130 -13.70 6.09 8.05
CA ASP A 130 -13.45 5.93 6.63
C ASP A 130 -12.71 4.62 6.32
N LYS A 131 -12.09 4.02 7.32
CA LYS A 131 -11.43 2.71 7.23
C LYS A 131 -12.37 1.62 6.67
N THR A 132 -13.63 1.62 7.08
CA THR A 132 -14.63 0.66 6.58
C THR A 132 -14.94 0.88 5.12
N ILE A 133 -14.97 2.13 4.66
CA ILE A 133 -15.21 2.49 3.26
C ILE A 133 -14.04 2.01 2.40
N PHE A 134 -12.80 2.29 2.81
CA PHE A 134 -11.63 1.79 2.10
C PHE A 134 -11.56 0.26 2.10
N ARG A 135 -11.90 -0.39 3.20
CA ARG A 135 -11.98 -1.86 3.25
C ARG A 135 -12.99 -2.41 2.25
N SER A 136 -14.15 -1.78 2.14
CA SER A 136 -15.19 -2.17 1.17
C SER A 136 -14.72 -1.96 -0.25
N TYR A 137 -14.08 -0.82 -0.53
CA TYR A 137 -13.49 -0.52 -1.83
C TYR A 137 -12.47 -1.58 -2.26
N PHE A 138 -11.47 -1.84 -1.42
CA PHE A 138 -10.43 -2.83 -1.74
C PHE A 138 -11.00 -4.25 -1.86
N THR A 139 -11.94 -4.62 -1.00
CA THR A 139 -12.60 -5.93 -1.09
C THR A 139 -13.32 -6.11 -2.42
N TYR A 140 -14.02 -5.07 -2.87
CA TYR A 140 -14.71 -5.10 -4.17
C TYR A 140 -13.72 -5.20 -5.32
N LYS A 141 -12.74 -4.29 -5.37
CA LYS A 141 -11.74 -4.25 -6.45
C LYS A 141 -10.97 -5.55 -6.58
N LEU A 142 -10.60 -6.09 -5.46
CA LEU A 142 -9.83 -7.30 -5.43
C LEU A 142 -10.64 -8.53 -5.84
N LYS A 143 -11.95 -8.56 -5.67
CA LYS A 143 -12.83 -9.61 -6.17
C LYS A 143 -13.12 -9.51 -7.68
N THR A 144 -13.15 -8.30 -8.21
CA THR A 144 -13.50 -8.06 -9.61
C THR A 144 -12.32 -8.17 -10.56
N ALA A 145 -11.10 -8.26 -10.05
CA ALA A 145 -9.90 -8.47 -10.85
C ALA A 145 -9.56 -9.98 -11.06
N GLU A 146 -10.42 -10.90 -10.57
CA GLU A 146 -10.40 -12.31 -10.95
C GLU A 146 -11.08 -12.51 -12.32
#